data_9747f8dbf3d1bae9ef1ab88bf8298b50
#
_entry.id   9747f8dbf3d1bae9ef1ab88bf8298b50
#
_cell.length_a   1.000
_cell.length_b   1.000
_cell.length_c   1.000
_cell.angle_alpha   90.00
_cell.angle_beta   90.00
_cell.angle_gamma   90.00
#
_symmetry.space_group_name_H-M   'P 1'
#
loop_
_entity.id
_entity.type
_entity.pdbx_description
1 polymer ?
#
loop_
_entity_poly.entity_id
_entity_poly.type
_entity_poly.pdbx_seq_one_letter_code
_entity_poly.pdbx_strand_id
1 'polypeptide(L)'
;LWIVGAVFVAVSLFLAFVIIKYRHNKNRRSDYEPENPKLEGWLTLVTTLGVAAMLAPGLLVWGQFISVPENSEVVEVVGQQWHWSYRLPGKDGKLGNTAIKLISEDNPFGIDINDVNASDDLLVKSNELHLLVDQPVKVLLRSKDVLHNFAVPQFRVKMDLVPGITTYVWFTPTKLGRYEMLCEELCGIAHFTMRGFIKVDTATDYQAWQDSLPTFAQTLNKNMANIELGKQHYATCISCHGSEAQGLEVMNAPKLAGLSRWYIQRQLSYFKKQVRGQNHDDLYGQQMSAMAALLPDDKAI
;
A
#
# COMPACT_ATOMS: atom_id res chain seq x y z
N LEU A 1 1.69 -20.65 24.27
CA LEU A 1 1.03 -20.15 25.49
C LEU A 1 1.29 -21.04 26.69
N TRP A 2 1.07 -22.37 26.64
CA TRP A 2 1.21 -23.26 27.76
C TRP A 2 2.63 -23.30 28.36
N ILE A 3 3.67 -23.37 27.51
CA ILE A 3 5.08 -23.35 27.94
C ILE A 3 5.40 -22.03 28.65
N VAL A 4 5.05 -20.89 28.05
CA VAL A 4 5.28 -19.58 28.65
C VAL A 4 4.52 -19.41 29.96
N GLY A 5 3.26 -19.88 30.03
CA GLY A 5 2.46 -19.87 31.25
C GLY A 5 3.09 -20.71 32.35
N ALA A 6 3.56 -21.93 32.04
CA ALA A 6 4.23 -22.79 33.01
C ALA A 6 5.53 -22.16 33.55
N VAL A 7 6.36 -21.58 32.67
CA VAL A 7 7.58 -20.87 33.08
C VAL A 7 7.25 -19.69 33.97
N PHE A 8 6.26 -18.87 33.59
CA PHE A 8 5.81 -17.74 34.39
C PHE A 8 5.37 -18.15 35.80
N VAL A 9 4.55 -19.17 35.91
CA VAL A 9 4.10 -19.70 37.22
C VAL A 9 5.28 -20.21 38.02
N ALA A 10 6.18 -21.01 37.44
CA ALA A 10 7.35 -21.54 38.10
C ALA A 10 8.27 -20.43 38.65
N VAL A 11 8.58 -19.41 37.83
CA VAL A 11 9.41 -18.27 38.22
C VAL A 11 8.72 -17.44 39.31
N SER A 12 7.41 -17.23 39.21
CA SER A 12 6.64 -16.46 40.21
C SER A 12 6.61 -17.18 41.56
N LEU A 13 6.39 -18.51 41.56
CA LEU A 13 6.43 -19.34 42.78
C LEU A 13 7.83 -19.36 43.38
N PHE A 14 8.87 -19.49 42.55
CA PHE A 14 10.24 -19.43 43.00
C PHE A 14 10.57 -18.10 43.65
N LEU A 15 10.17 -17.00 43.06
CA LEU A 15 10.36 -15.64 43.58
C LEU A 15 9.65 -15.47 44.93
N ALA A 16 8.38 -15.92 45.03
CA ALA A 16 7.62 -15.86 46.27
C ALA A 16 8.32 -16.71 47.37
N PHE A 17 8.78 -17.91 47.03
CA PHE A 17 9.56 -18.76 47.95
C PHE A 17 10.82 -18.05 48.45
N VAL A 18 11.60 -17.44 47.55
CA VAL A 18 12.84 -16.73 47.93
C VAL A 18 12.53 -15.54 48.85
N ILE A 19 11.51 -14.75 48.56
CA ILE A 19 11.11 -13.60 49.38
C ILE A 19 10.68 -14.03 50.77
N ILE A 20 9.89 -15.13 50.88
CA ILE A 20 9.44 -15.64 52.17
C ILE A 20 10.60 -16.26 52.93
N LYS A 21 11.39 -17.12 52.30
CA LYS A 21 12.50 -17.84 52.90
C LYS A 21 13.63 -16.93 53.38
N TYR A 22 13.98 -15.94 52.60
CA TYR A 22 15.12 -15.02 52.87
C TYR A 22 14.67 -13.67 53.42
N ARG A 23 13.42 -13.59 53.88
CA ARG A 23 12.92 -12.38 54.62
C ARG A 23 13.87 -12.06 55.78
N HIS A 24 14.11 -10.76 56.00
CA HIS A 24 14.96 -10.27 57.10
C HIS A 24 14.59 -10.90 58.44
N ASN A 25 15.59 -11.48 59.13
CA ASN A 25 15.45 -12.01 60.47
C ASN A 25 16.71 -11.66 61.26
N LYS A 26 16.53 -10.97 62.43
CA LYS A 26 17.64 -10.53 63.27
C LYS A 26 18.56 -11.65 63.75
N ASN A 27 18.05 -12.88 63.80
CA ASN A 27 18.78 -14.07 64.32
C ASN A 27 19.42 -14.91 63.21
N ARG A 28 19.38 -14.49 61.96
CA ARG A 28 19.94 -15.22 60.82
C ARG A 28 20.91 -14.34 60.05
N ARG A 29 22.11 -14.84 59.81
CA ARG A 29 23.06 -14.27 58.88
C ARG A 29 22.91 -14.95 57.53
N SER A 30 23.15 -14.20 56.45
CA SER A 30 23.24 -14.76 55.08
C SER A 30 24.54 -15.58 54.94
N ASP A 31 24.43 -16.72 54.30
CA ASP A 31 25.62 -17.46 53.92
C ASP A 31 26.33 -16.72 52.77
N TYR A 32 27.66 -16.76 52.81
CA TYR A 32 28.47 -16.20 51.73
C TYR A 32 28.89 -17.30 50.79
N GLU A 33 28.22 -17.37 49.63
CA GLU A 33 28.51 -18.31 48.56
C GLU A 33 28.68 -17.56 47.26
N PRO A 34 29.91 -17.05 46.98
CA PRO A 34 30.12 -16.10 45.85
C PRO A 34 29.98 -16.76 44.48
N GLU A 35 30.32 -18.05 44.37
CA GLU A 35 30.28 -18.78 43.08
C GLU A 35 29.90 -20.25 43.29
N ASN A 36 29.02 -20.75 42.44
CA ASN A 36 28.70 -22.17 42.36
C ASN A 36 28.80 -22.67 40.91
N PRO A 37 30.02 -23.04 40.46
CA PRO A 37 30.25 -23.39 39.04
C PRO A 37 29.41 -24.59 38.57
N LYS A 38 29.03 -25.50 39.45
CA LYS A 38 28.16 -26.62 39.08
C LYS A 38 26.74 -26.18 38.84
N LEU A 39 26.17 -25.34 39.70
CA LEU A 39 24.83 -24.77 39.55
C LEU A 39 24.75 -23.89 38.28
N GLU A 40 25.72 -23.03 38.09
CA GLU A 40 25.83 -22.14 36.92
C GLU A 40 25.93 -22.96 35.63
N GLY A 41 26.80 -23.99 35.62
CA GLY A 41 26.95 -24.89 34.48
C GLY A 41 25.65 -25.62 34.13
N TRP A 42 24.94 -26.13 35.12
CA TRP A 42 23.64 -26.79 34.92
C TRP A 42 22.58 -25.80 34.41
N LEU A 43 22.47 -24.63 35.01
CA LEU A 43 21.52 -23.60 34.57
C LEU A 43 21.79 -23.15 33.12
N THR A 44 23.06 -22.95 32.80
CA THR A 44 23.45 -22.60 31.43
C THR A 44 23.10 -23.71 30.44
N LEU A 45 23.43 -24.95 30.77
CA LEU A 45 23.16 -26.12 29.92
C LEU A 45 21.65 -26.30 29.68
N VAL A 46 20.85 -26.28 30.74
CA VAL A 46 19.38 -26.47 30.66
C VAL A 46 18.74 -25.36 29.88
N THR A 47 19.16 -24.10 30.12
CA THR A 47 18.63 -22.96 29.40
C THR A 47 18.99 -23.01 27.92
N THR A 48 20.26 -23.33 27.61
CA THR A 48 20.73 -23.46 26.23
C THR A 48 19.97 -24.56 25.47
N LEU A 49 19.81 -25.71 26.05
CA LEU A 49 19.04 -26.81 25.44
C LEU A 49 17.57 -26.44 25.27
N GLY A 50 16.96 -25.76 26.26
CA GLY A 50 15.58 -25.29 26.18
C GLY A 50 15.39 -24.27 25.06
N VAL A 51 16.29 -23.28 24.92
CA VAL A 51 16.27 -22.30 23.84
C VAL A 51 16.47 -22.97 22.49
N ALA A 52 17.44 -23.87 22.36
CA ALA A 52 17.70 -24.59 21.11
C ALA A 52 16.47 -25.43 20.68
N ALA A 53 15.84 -26.10 21.62
CA ALA A 53 14.64 -26.94 21.40
C ALA A 53 13.43 -26.08 20.91
N MET A 54 13.31 -24.84 21.35
CA MET A 54 12.27 -23.91 20.87
C MET A 54 12.65 -23.21 19.56
N LEU A 55 13.93 -22.93 19.35
CA LEU A 55 14.42 -22.24 18.17
C LEU A 55 14.33 -23.12 16.91
N ALA A 56 14.68 -24.39 17.00
CA ALA A 56 14.69 -25.31 15.85
C ALA A 56 13.33 -25.39 15.12
N PRO A 57 12.19 -25.69 15.80
CA PRO A 57 10.89 -25.67 15.14
C PRO A 57 10.49 -24.28 14.66
N GLY A 58 10.89 -23.21 15.37
CA GLY A 58 10.66 -21.83 14.95
C GLY A 58 11.33 -21.50 13.62
N LEU A 59 12.58 -21.93 13.42
CA LEU A 59 13.31 -21.74 12.15
C LEU A 59 12.68 -22.54 11.00
N LEU A 60 12.16 -23.75 11.26
CA LEU A 60 11.45 -24.53 10.25
C LEU A 60 10.18 -23.81 9.78
N VAL A 61 9.37 -23.32 10.71
CA VAL A 61 8.16 -22.53 10.39
C VAL A 61 8.52 -21.23 9.66
N TRP A 62 9.56 -20.54 10.09
CA TRP A 62 10.04 -19.34 9.42
C TRP A 62 10.51 -19.63 7.99
N GLY A 63 11.23 -20.74 7.78
CA GLY A 63 11.62 -21.19 6.44
C GLY A 63 10.42 -21.42 5.52
N GLN A 64 9.34 -22.01 6.02
CA GLN A 64 8.08 -22.15 5.28
C GLN A 64 7.42 -20.81 4.99
N PHE A 65 7.43 -19.89 5.96
CA PHE A 65 6.83 -18.56 5.81
C PHE A 65 7.49 -17.71 4.70
N ILE A 66 8.80 -17.80 4.53
CA ILE A 66 9.52 -17.04 3.49
C ILE A 66 9.53 -17.73 2.12
N SER A 67 9.20 -19.02 2.05
CA SER A 67 9.22 -19.80 0.80
C SER A 67 7.88 -19.73 0.10
N VAL A 68 7.81 -18.93 -0.96
CA VAL A 68 6.59 -18.76 -1.76
C VAL A 68 6.32 -20.03 -2.57
N PRO A 69 5.11 -20.62 -2.53
CA PRO A 69 4.74 -21.74 -3.40
C PRO A 69 4.83 -21.37 -4.89
N GLU A 70 5.32 -22.28 -5.73
CA GLU A 70 5.52 -22.05 -7.17
C GLU A 70 4.23 -21.72 -7.93
N ASN A 71 3.09 -22.27 -7.48
CA ASN A 71 1.77 -22.04 -8.07
C ASN A 71 1.04 -20.82 -7.51
N SER A 72 1.75 -19.90 -6.86
CA SER A 72 1.14 -18.68 -6.31
C SER A 72 0.76 -17.70 -7.40
N GLU A 73 -0.47 -17.18 -7.34
CA GLU A 73 -0.82 -15.98 -8.09
C GLU A 73 -0.03 -14.78 -7.60
N VAL A 74 0.24 -13.82 -8.49
CA VAL A 74 0.97 -12.60 -8.14
C VAL A 74 0.02 -11.42 -8.16
N VAL A 75 0.07 -10.61 -7.12
CA VAL A 75 -0.64 -9.33 -7.06
C VAL A 75 0.34 -8.25 -6.65
N GLU A 76 0.31 -7.10 -7.29
CA GLU A 76 1.07 -5.93 -6.86
C GLU A 76 0.16 -4.94 -6.15
N VAL A 77 0.61 -4.48 -4.98
CA VAL A 77 -0.07 -3.47 -4.17
C VAL A 77 0.85 -2.27 -4.01
N VAL A 78 0.36 -1.10 -4.36
CA VAL A 78 1.07 0.16 -4.20
C VAL A 78 0.31 1.03 -3.20
N GLY A 79 1.00 1.39 -2.10
CA GLY A 79 0.50 2.35 -1.12
C GLY A 79 0.94 3.77 -1.46
N GLN A 80 0.06 4.72 -1.25
CA GLN A 80 0.37 6.16 -1.23
C GLN A 80 -0.55 6.87 -0.26
N GLN A 81 -0.22 8.06 0.16
CA GLN A 81 -1.01 8.89 1.08
C GLN A 81 -2.33 9.32 0.41
N TRP A 82 -3.50 8.78 0.74
CA TRP A 82 -3.81 7.74 1.73
C TRP A 82 -4.76 6.74 1.09
N HIS A 83 -4.30 6.03 0.06
CA HIS A 83 -5.07 5.01 -0.64
C HIS A 83 -4.19 3.86 -1.16
N TRP A 84 -4.87 2.80 -1.59
CA TRP A 84 -4.28 1.61 -2.15
C TRP A 84 -4.56 1.52 -3.65
N SER A 85 -3.61 1.02 -4.41
CA SER A 85 -3.78 0.67 -5.82
C SER A 85 -3.33 -0.77 -6.02
N TYR A 86 -4.04 -1.51 -6.85
CA TYR A 86 -3.74 -2.92 -7.09
C TYR A 86 -3.59 -3.19 -8.57
N ARG A 87 -2.68 -4.09 -8.90
CA ARG A 87 -2.41 -4.57 -10.24
C ARG A 87 -2.24 -6.09 -10.23
N LEU A 88 -2.87 -6.76 -11.19
CA LEU A 88 -2.70 -8.19 -11.39
C LEU A 88 -2.05 -8.43 -12.76
N PRO A 89 -1.32 -9.55 -12.93
CA PRO A 89 -0.88 -9.97 -14.25
C PRO A 89 -2.10 -10.28 -15.13
N GLY A 90 -1.95 -10.05 -16.41
CA GLY A 90 -2.97 -10.38 -17.38
C GLY A 90 -2.97 -11.87 -17.74
N LYS A 91 -3.30 -12.16 -19.00
CA LYS A 91 -3.42 -13.54 -19.49
C LYS A 91 -2.09 -14.27 -19.60
N ASP A 92 -0.99 -13.53 -19.71
CA ASP A 92 0.36 -14.10 -19.77
C ASP A 92 0.92 -14.52 -18.40
N GLY A 93 0.23 -14.16 -17.31
CA GLY A 93 0.61 -14.46 -15.93
C GLY A 93 1.84 -13.70 -15.43
N LYS A 94 2.25 -12.63 -16.13
CA LYS A 94 3.43 -11.82 -15.78
C LYS A 94 3.07 -10.36 -15.64
N LEU A 95 3.61 -9.72 -14.61
CA LEU A 95 3.52 -8.27 -14.48
C LEU A 95 4.54 -7.58 -15.37
N GLY A 96 4.11 -6.56 -16.09
CA GLY A 96 4.99 -5.67 -16.85
C GLY A 96 5.97 -4.94 -15.96
N ASN A 97 7.15 -4.60 -16.51
CA ASN A 97 8.19 -3.84 -15.83
C ASN A 97 7.71 -2.46 -15.40
N THR A 98 8.25 -1.96 -14.32
CA THR A 98 7.92 -0.65 -13.77
C THR A 98 9.18 0.18 -13.52
N ALA A 99 9.06 1.51 -13.63
CA ALA A 99 10.13 2.42 -13.29
C ALA A 99 9.57 3.66 -12.57
N ILE A 100 10.29 4.13 -11.54
CA ILE A 100 9.88 5.29 -10.74
C ILE A 100 9.67 6.53 -11.61
N LYS A 101 10.53 6.74 -12.62
CA LYS A 101 10.44 7.88 -13.56
C LYS A 101 9.17 7.88 -14.43
N LEU A 102 8.47 6.74 -14.53
CA LEU A 102 7.24 6.58 -15.31
C LEU A 102 5.99 6.75 -14.44
N ILE A 103 6.14 6.97 -13.14
CA ILE A 103 5.01 7.20 -12.25
C ILE A 103 4.37 8.54 -12.58
N SER A 104 3.08 8.51 -12.87
CA SER A 104 2.24 9.68 -13.11
C SER A 104 0.86 9.46 -12.51
N GLU A 105 -0.02 10.45 -12.63
CA GLU A 105 -1.41 10.34 -12.18
C GLU A 105 -2.16 9.24 -12.94
N ASP A 106 -1.94 9.13 -14.25
CA ASP A 106 -2.56 8.13 -15.12
C ASP A 106 -1.83 6.78 -15.09
N ASN A 107 -0.61 6.73 -14.57
CA ASN A 107 0.20 5.52 -14.45
C ASN A 107 0.79 5.40 -13.02
N PRO A 108 -0.05 5.13 -12.02
CA PRO A 108 0.38 5.14 -10.62
C PRO A 108 1.41 4.05 -10.27
N PHE A 109 1.49 3.01 -11.09
CA PHE A 109 2.46 1.93 -10.94
C PHE A 109 3.81 2.23 -11.61
N GLY A 110 3.86 3.21 -12.53
CA GLY A 110 5.02 3.47 -13.35
C GLY A 110 5.32 2.34 -14.35
N ILE A 111 4.27 1.74 -14.92
CA ILE A 111 4.38 0.63 -15.88
C ILE A 111 5.06 1.13 -17.16
N ASP A 112 6.00 0.34 -17.69
CA ASP A 112 6.65 0.64 -18.96
C ASP A 112 5.74 0.23 -20.13
N ILE A 113 5.25 1.20 -20.89
CA ILE A 113 4.38 0.99 -22.05
C ILE A 113 5.05 0.17 -23.16
N ASN A 114 6.38 0.13 -23.19
CA ASN A 114 7.14 -0.61 -24.21
C ASN A 114 7.39 -2.06 -23.80
N ASP A 115 7.05 -2.46 -22.59
CA ASP A 115 7.16 -3.85 -22.15
C ASP A 115 6.00 -4.68 -22.70
N VAL A 116 6.32 -5.78 -23.37
CA VAL A 116 5.33 -6.67 -23.99
C VAL A 116 4.39 -7.31 -22.97
N ASN A 117 4.86 -7.53 -21.73
CA ASN A 117 4.06 -8.14 -20.66
C ASN A 117 3.15 -7.13 -19.96
N ALA A 118 3.31 -5.82 -20.25
CA ALA A 118 2.57 -4.77 -19.55
C ALA A 118 1.15 -4.56 -20.09
N SER A 119 0.93 -4.87 -21.36
CA SER A 119 -0.27 -4.46 -22.11
C SER A 119 -1.56 -5.06 -21.57
N ASP A 120 -1.50 -6.28 -21.04
CA ASP A 120 -2.63 -7.03 -20.52
C ASP A 120 -2.75 -7.02 -18.99
N ASP A 121 -1.83 -6.35 -18.27
CA ASP A 121 -1.93 -6.11 -16.83
C ASP A 121 -3.30 -5.54 -16.45
N LEU A 122 -3.95 -6.12 -15.46
CA LEU A 122 -5.26 -5.70 -15.00
C LEU A 122 -5.14 -4.64 -13.91
N LEU A 123 -5.82 -3.51 -14.07
CA LEU A 123 -5.77 -2.39 -13.12
C LEU A 123 -7.04 -2.31 -12.29
N VAL A 124 -6.91 -2.44 -10.98
CA VAL A 124 -8.03 -2.33 -10.04
C VAL A 124 -8.18 -0.87 -9.60
N LYS A 125 -9.32 -0.26 -9.91
CA LYS A 125 -9.65 1.14 -9.58
C LYS A 125 -10.39 1.33 -8.26
N SER A 126 -10.85 0.24 -7.65
CA SER A 126 -11.50 0.26 -6.34
C SER A 126 -10.49 0.08 -5.22
N ASN A 127 -10.90 0.36 -3.99
CA ASN A 127 -10.12 0.02 -2.79
C ASN A 127 -10.38 -1.41 -2.29
N GLU A 128 -10.92 -2.27 -3.16
CA GLU A 128 -11.22 -3.67 -2.86
C GLU A 128 -10.46 -4.57 -3.83
N LEU A 129 -9.63 -5.46 -3.30
CA LEU A 129 -8.91 -6.49 -4.01
C LEU A 129 -9.64 -7.82 -3.86
N HIS A 130 -9.88 -8.52 -4.96
CA HIS A 130 -10.45 -9.86 -4.91
C HIS A 130 -9.35 -10.92 -4.99
N LEU A 131 -9.53 -12.03 -4.28
CA LEU A 131 -8.62 -13.17 -4.26
C LEU A 131 -9.43 -14.46 -4.36
N LEU A 132 -8.85 -15.46 -5.01
CA LEU A 132 -9.45 -16.79 -5.13
C LEU A 132 -9.26 -17.59 -3.84
N VAL A 133 -10.32 -18.26 -3.37
CA VAL A 133 -10.25 -19.16 -2.22
C VAL A 133 -9.35 -20.35 -2.51
N ASP A 134 -8.58 -20.79 -1.51
CA ASP A 134 -7.63 -21.92 -1.54
C ASP A 134 -6.47 -21.76 -2.56
N GLN A 135 -6.33 -20.60 -3.19
CA GLN A 135 -5.23 -20.28 -4.09
C GLN A 135 -4.14 -19.50 -3.34
N PRO A 136 -2.87 -20.00 -3.31
CA PRO A 136 -1.76 -19.19 -2.77
C PRO A 136 -1.59 -17.91 -3.58
N VAL A 137 -1.37 -16.81 -2.89
CA VAL A 137 -1.11 -15.51 -3.49
C VAL A 137 0.18 -14.90 -2.94
N LYS A 138 1.04 -14.43 -3.83
CA LYS A 138 2.21 -13.60 -3.52
C LYS A 138 1.85 -12.15 -3.76
N VAL A 139 1.84 -11.36 -2.72
CA VAL A 139 1.57 -9.92 -2.78
C VAL A 139 2.89 -9.17 -2.80
N LEU A 140 3.19 -8.51 -3.92
CA LEU A 140 4.32 -7.59 -4.06
C LEU A 140 3.89 -6.22 -3.53
N LEU A 141 4.70 -5.60 -2.69
CA LEU A 141 4.35 -4.40 -1.96
C LEU A 141 5.33 -3.28 -2.27
N ARG A 142 4.83 -2.13 -2.72
CA ARG A 142 5.63 -0.92 -2.97
C ARG A 142 4.96 0.32 -2.39
N SER A 143 5.76 1.29 -2.01
CA SER A 143 5.30 2.62 -1.60
C SER A 143 5.73 3.67 -2.62
N LYS A 144 4.86 4.64 -2.88
CA LYS A 144 5.16 5.81 -3.73
C LYS A 144 5.76 6.98 -2.95
N ASP A 145 5.54 7.06 -1.66
CA ASP A 145 5.84 8.26 -0.86
C ASP A 145 6.50 7.93 0.48
N VAL A 146 5.74 7.51 1.48
CA VAL A 146 6.23 7.24 2.83
C VAL A 146 6.10 5.76 3.18
N LEU A 147 6.52 5.37 4.36
CA LEU A 147 6.32 4.03 4.88
C LEU A 147 4.83 3.78 5.10
N HIS A 148 4.33 2.65 4.62
CA HIS A 148 3.00 2.10 4.89
C HIS A 148 3.13 0.66 5.34
N ASN A 149 2.04 0.07 5.81
CA ASN A 149 2.01 -1.35 6.15
C ASN A 149 0.72 -1.97 5.59
N PHE A 150 0.87 -3.07 4.86
CA PHE A 150 -0.23 -3.89 4.40
C PHE A 150 -0.59 -4.88 5.49
N ALA A 151 -1.69 -4.67 6.19
CA ALA A 151 -2.16 -5.54 7.25
C ALA A 151 -3.55 -6.08 6.98
N VAL A 152 -3.71 -7.38 7.13
CA VAL A 152 -5.00 -8.07 7.11
C VAL A 152 -5.13 -8.86 8.41
N PRO A 153 -5.71 -8.27 9.46
CA PRO A 153 -5.70 -8.86 10.80
C PRO A 153 -6.29 -10.27 10.87
N GLN A 154 -7.37 -10.52 10.12
CA GLN A 154 -8.03 -11.83 10.08
C GLN A 154 -7.15 -12.92 9.44
N PHE A 155 -6.23 -12.54 8.55
CA PHE A 155 -5.26 -13.45 7.94
C PHE A 155 -3.98 -13.59 8.79
N ARG A 156 -3.82 -12.77 9.83
CA ARG A 156 -2.61 -12.64 10.66
C ARG A 156 -1.37 -12.32 9.83
N VAL A 157 -1.56 -11.51 8.80
CA VAL A 157 -0.52 -11.10 7.85
C VAL A 157 -0.32 -9.61 7.94
N LYS A 158 0.93 -9.19 8.01
CA LYS A 158 1.33 -7.81 7.78
C LYS A 158 2.74 -7.73 7.20
N MET A 159 2.98 -6.74 6.36
CA MET A 159 4.27 -6.47 5.75
C MET A 159 4.37 -4.99 5.36
N ASP A 160 5.53 -4.41 5.60
CA ASP A 160 5.78 -3.01 5.30
C ASP A 160 5.97 -2.77 3.79
N LEU A 161 5.44 -1.62 3.34
CA LEU A 161 5.71 -1.03 2.05
C LEU A 161 6.78 0.05 2.25
N VAL A 162 8.00 -0.24 1.84
CA VAL A 162 9.14 0.65 2.04
C VAL A 162 9.44 1.41 0.74
N PRO A 163 9.51 2.76 0.75
CA PRO A 163 9.87 3.52 -0.43
C PRO A 163 11.21 3.07 -1.03
N GLY A 164 11.23 2.83 -2.35
CA GLY A 164 12.42 2.39 -3.07
C GLY A 164 12.75 0.90 -2.99
N ILE A 165 11.99 0.11 -2.24
CA ILE A 165 12.16 -1.34 -2.11
C ILE A 165 10.84 -2.04 -2.44
N THR A 166 10.92 -3.18 -3.13
CA THR A 166 9.76 -4.08 -3.28
C THR A 166 9.85 -5.15 -2.21
N THR A 167 8.94 -5.13 -1.26
CA THR A 167 8.76 -6.18 -0.27
C THR A 167 7.69 -7.17 -0.73
N TYR A 168 7.53 -8.28 -0.05
CA TYR A 168 6.47 -9.24 -0.38
C TYR A 168 6.00 -9.98 0.85
N VAL A 169 4.79 -10.48 0.77
CA VAL A 169 4.21 -11.47 1.67
C VAL A 169 3.41 -12.45 0.83
N TRP A 170 3.25 -13.67 1.30
CA TRP A 170 2.37 -14.65 0.69
C TRP A 170 1.47 -15.32 1.71
N PHE A 171 0.30 -15.74 1.29
CA PHE A 171 -0.67 -16.47 2.09
C PHE A 171 -1.67 -17.20 1.19
N THR A 172 -2.44 -18.11 1.77
CA THR A 172 -3.55 -18.80 1.09
C THR A 172 -4.85 -18.46 1.81
N PRO A 173 -5.78 -17.70 1.19
CA PRO A 173 -7.08 -17.42 1.79
C PRO A 173 -7.94 -18.68 1.76
N THR A 174 -8.45 -19.12 2.91
CA THR A 174 -9.16 -20.41 3.06
C THR A 174 -10.65 -20.27 3.31
N LYS A 175 -11.16 -19.04 3.46
CA LYS A 175 -12.58 -18.81 3.75
C LYS A 175 -13.11 -17.67 2.90
N LEU A 176 -14.24 -17.91 2.25
CA LEU A 176 -14.98 -16.86 1.54
C LEU A 176 -15.38 -15.75 2.49
N GLY A 177 -15.40 -14.53 1.99
CA GLY A 177 -15.82 -13.37 2.77
C GLY A 177 -15.12 -12.09 2.37
N ARG A 178 -15.47 -11.01 3.06
CA ARG A 178 -14.90 -9.68 2.88
C ARG A 178 -14.15 -9.29 4.15
N TYR A 179 -12.88 -8.98 4.00
CA TYR A 179 -11.94 -8.73 5.09
C TYR A 179 -11.39 -7.32 4.99
N GLU A 180 -11.25 -6.65 6.12
CA GLU A 180 -10.66 -5.33 6.16
C GLU A 180 -9.14 -5.40 6.03
N MET A 181 -8.58 -4.52 5.20
CA MET A 181 -7.16 -4.28 5.05
C MET A 181 -6.84 -2.88 5.56
N LEU A 182 -5.82 -2.77 6.38
CA LEU A 182 -5.44 -1.57 7.09
C LEU A 182 -4.00 -1.17 6.78
N CYS A 183 -3.71 0.13 6.90
CA CYS A 183 -2.34 0.58 7.09
C CYS A 183 -2.04 0.58 8.58
N GLU A 184 -1.03 -0.19 9.02
CA GLU A 184 -0.60 -0.27 10.44
C GLU A 184 0.76 0.38 10.67
N GLU A 185 1.22 1.25 9.75
CA GLU A 185 2.40 2.09 9.93
C GLU A 185 2.03 3.56 9.75
N LEU A 186 2.41 4.41 10.72
CA LEU A 186 2.04 5.83 10.72
C LEU A 186 2.55 6.54 9.45
N CYS A 187 1.65 6.85 8.53
CA CYS A 187 1.95 7.39 7.21
C CYS A 187 1.46 8.84 7.00
N GLY A 188 1.12 9.56 8.05
CA GLY A 188 0.72 10.97 7.99
C GLY A 188 -0.65 11.25 8.62
N ILE A 189 -1.17 12.47 8.38
CA ILE A 189 -2.34 12.99 9.10
C ILE A 189 -3.62 12.19 8.86
N ALA A 190 -3.80 11.59 7.68
CA ALA A 190 -4.96 10.78 7.35
C ALA A 190 -4.67 9.26 7.41
N HIS A 191 -3.66 8.84 8.14
CA HIS A 191 -3.30 7.43 8.34
C HIS A 191 -4.49 6.55 8.70
N PHE A 192 -5.38 6.99 9.59
CA PHE A 192 -6.56 6.25 10.03
C PHE A 192 -7.62 6.04 8.93
N THR A 193 -7.57 6.79 7.83
CA THR A 193 -8.48 6.65 6.68
C THR A 193 -7.95 5.71 5.61
N MET A 194 -6.68 5.31 5.68
CA MET A 194 -6.05 4.44 4.70
C MET A 194 -6.48 2.99 4.89
N ARG A 195 -7.70 2.71 4.45
CA ARG A 195 -8.36 1.40 4.52
C ARG A 195 -8.62 0.85 3.14
N GLY A 196 -8.62 -0.47 3.04
CA GLY A 196 -9.03 -1.22 1.86
C GLY A 196 -9.76 -2.49 2.29
N PHE A 197 -10.14 -3.29 1.30
CA PHE A 197 -10.81 -4.55 1.56
C PHE A 197 -10.21 -5.65 0.69
N ILE A 198 -10.18 -6.87 1.23
CA ILE A 198 -9.92 -8.07 0.47
C ILE A 198 -11.19 -8.90 0.46
N LYS A 199 -11.69 -9.21 -0.72
CA LYS A 199 -12.80 -10.13 -0.91
C LYS A 199 -12.26 -11.47 -1.39
N VAL A 200 -12.55 -12.52 -0.65
CA VAL A 200 -12.20 -13.90 -1.03
C VAL A 200 -13.41 -14.51 -1.71
N ASP A 201 -13.26 -14.84 -2.97
CA ASP A 201 -14.33 -15.27 -3.87
C ASP A 201 -14.22 -16.74 -4.27
N THR A 202 -15.34 -17.26 -4.78
CA THR A 202 -15.36 -18.50 -5.56
C THR A 202 -14.64 -18.30 -6.90
N ALA A 203 -14.27 -19.39 -7.59
CA ALA A 203 -13.62 -19.31 -8.89
C ALA A 203 -14.49 -18.56 -9.93
N THR A 204 -15.80 -18.75 -9.89
CA THR A 204 -16.74 -18.08 -10.82
C THR A 204 -16.81 -16.58 -10.58
N ASP A 205 -16.92 -16.17 -9.30
CA ASP A 205 -17.04 -14.75 -8.96
C ASP A 205 -15.69 -14.02 -9.19
N TYR A 206 -14.59 -14.67 -8.86
CA TYR A 206 -13.24 -14.15 -9.09
C TYR A 206 -12.97 -13.92 -10.58
N GLN A 207 -13.30 -14.89 -11.43
CA GLN A 207 -13.15 -14.76 -12.89
C GLN A 207 -14.04 -13.63 -13.43
N ALA A 208 -15.29 -13.56 -13.01
CA ALA A 208 -16.20 -12.48 -13.43
C ALA A 208 -15.67 -11.10 -13.02
N TRP A 209 -15.06 -11.00 -11.85
CA TRP A 209 -14.44 -9.76 -11.41
C TRP A 209 -13.20 -9.42 -12.26
N GLN A 210 -12.30 -10.38 -12.50
CA GLN A 210 -11.13 -10.16 -13.37
C GLN A 210 -11.54 -9.69 -14.77
N ASP A 211 -12.55 -10.32 -15.38
CA ASP A 211 -13.07 -9.96 -16.71
C ASP A 211 -13.68 -8.55 -16.76
N SER A 212 -14.09 -8.01 -15.62
CA SER A 212 -14.61 -6.65 -15.51
C SER A 212 -13.51 -5.57 -15.43
N LEU A 213 -12.26 -5.96 -15.17
CA LEU A 213 -11.16 -5.03 -14.99
C LEU A 213 -10.64 -4.54 -16.35
N PRO A 214 -10.28 -3.24 -16.45
CA PRO A 214 -9.61 -2.76 -17.64
C PRO A 214 -8.16 -3.23 -17.68
N THR A 215 -7.67 -3.58 -18.84
CA THR A 215 -6.23 -3.78 -19.05
C THR A 215 -5.50 -2.44 -19.09
N PHE A 216 -4.19 -2.49 -18.88
CA PHE A 216 -3.34 -1.29 -19.01
C PHE A 216 -3.44 -0.68 -20.42
N ALA A 217 -3.41 -1.50 -21.47
CA ALA A 217 -3.59 -1.03 -22.86
C ALA A 217 -4.94 -0.32 -23.07
N GLN A 218 -6.03 -0.86 -22.52
CA GLN A 218 -7.34 -0.20 -22.59
C GLN A 218 -7.38 1.15 -21.87
N THR A 219 -6.67 1.25 -20.74
CA THR A 219 -6.56 2.49 -19.98
C THR A 219 -5.78 3.55 -20.76
N LEU A 220 -4.67 3.17 -21.40
CA LEU A 220 -3.89 4.07 -22.27
C LEU A 220 -4.70 4.56 -23.47
N ASN A 221 -5.37 3.66 -24.17
CA ASN A 221 -6.19 4.03 -25.35
C ASN A 221 -7.30 5.01 -24.97
N LYS A 222 -7.94 4.82 -23.82
CA LYS A 222 -8.94 5.76 -23.32
C LYS A 222 -8.35 7.14 -23.04
N ASN A 223 -7.14 7.20 -22.48
CA ASN A 223 -6.46 8.46 -22.19
C ASN A 223 -5.98 9.13 -23.47
N MET A 224 -5.49 8.38 -24.47
CA MET A 224 -5.11 8.94 -25.79
C MET A 224 -6.31 9.58 -26.50
N ALA A 225 -7.48 8.92 -26.49
CA ALA A 225 -8.70 9.50 -27.07
C ALA A 225 -9.09 10.84 -26.38
N ASN A 226 -8.90 10.93 -25.07
CA ASN A 226 -9.14 12.17 -24.33
C ASN A 226 -8.10 13.26 -24.64
N ILE A 227 -6.83 12.88 -24.90
CA ILE A 227 -5.78 13.82 -25.26
C ILE A 227 -6.10 14.54 -26.58
N GLU A 228 -6.56 13.81 -27.59
CA GLU A 228 -6.90 14.42 -28.89
C GLU A 228 -8.08 15.39 -28.78
N LEU A 229 -9.11 15.01 -28.06
CA LEU A 229 -10.23 15.90 -27.73
C LEU A 229 -9.76 17.09 -26.89
N GLY A 230 -8.88 16.86 -25.91
CA GLY A 230 -8.27 17.91 -25.10
C GLY A 230 -7.48 18.93 -25.94
N LYS A 231 -6.72 18.50 -26.95
CA LYS A 231 -6.04 19.39 -27.89
C LYS A 231 -7.01 20.27 -28.65
N GLN A 232 -8.12 19.71 -29.12
CA GLN A 232 -9.15 20.51 -29.83
C GLN A 232 -9.74 21.59 -28.91
N HIS A 233 -10.06 21.25 -27.65
CA HIS A 233 -10.55 22.24 -26.69
C HIS A 233 -9.49 23.23 -26.26
N TYR A 234 -8.22 22.83 -26.20
CA TYR A 234 -7.09 23.69 -25.85
C TYR A 234 -6.83 24.78 -26.87
N ALA A 235 -7.30 24.63 -28.13
CA ALA A 235 -7.12 25.62 -29.18
C ALA A 235 -7.63 27.03 -28.78
N THR A 236 -8.67 27.09 -27.94
CA THR A 236 -9.20 28.39 -27.42
C THR A 236 -8.36 28.95 -26.27
N CYS A 237 -7.50 28.16 -25.66
CA CYS A 237 -6.67 28.54 -24.51
C CYS A 237 -5.27 29.07 -24.96
N ILE A 238 -4.84 28.69 -26.16
CA ILE A 238 -3.50 28.99 -26.73
C ILE A 238 -3.18 30.48 -26.71
N SER A 239 -4.14 31.32 -27.03
CA SER A 239 -3.95 32.78 -27.13
C SER A 239 -3.47 33.40 -25.82
N CYS A 240 -3.85 32.85 -24.69
CA CYS A 240 -3.46 33.34 -23.37
C CYS A 240 -2.39 32.47 -22.70
N HIS A 241 -2.50 31.13 -22.81
CA HIS A 241 -1.62 30.22 -22.09
C HIS A 241 -0.43 29.67 -22.91
N GLY A 242 -0.35 30.03 -24.22
CA GLY A 242 0.70 29.58 -25.12
C GLY A 242 0.46 28.21 -25.73
N SER A 243 1.11 27.88 -26.86
CA SER A 243 0.94 26.62 -27.59
C SER A 243 1.40 25.38 -26.78
N GLU A 244 2.39 25.55 -25.91
CA GLU A 244 2.95 24.51 -25.04
C GLU A 244 2.43 24.66 -23.60
N ALA A 245 1.35 25.41 -23.41
CA ALA A 245 0.81 25.71 -22.07
C ALA A 245 1.84 26.29 -21.09
N GLN A 246 2.87 26.95 -21.63
CA GLN A 246 3.99 27.54 -20.89
C GLN A 246 3.60 28.79 -20.09
N GLY A 247 2.42 29.35 -20.35
CA GLY A 247 1.99 30.63 -19.84
C GLY A 247 2.56 31.82 -20.65
N LEU A 248 1.87 32.97 -20.63
CA LEU A 248 2.32 34.21 -21.26
C LEU A 248 2.19 35.37 -20.25
N GLU A 249 3.32 35.89 -19.79
CA GLU A 249 3.37 36.95 -18.77
C GLU A 249 2.67 38.21 -19.29
N VAL A 250 2.85 38.55 -20.57
CA VAL A 250 2.19 39.68 -21.26
C VAL A 250 0.65 39.60 -21.16
N MET A 251 0.11 38.39 -21.08
CA MET A 251 -1.33 38.14 -20.95
C MET A 251 -1.76 37.90 -19.49
N ASN A 252 -0.84 38.00 -18.55
CA ASN A 252 -1.04 37.56 -17.14
C ASN A 252 -1.62 36.16 -17.01
N ALA A 253 -1.34 35.29 -17.98
CA ALA A 253 -1.83 33.91 -18.03
C ALA A 253 -0.78 32.95 -17.49
N PRO A 254 -1.09 32.20 -16.42
CA PRO A 254 -0.13 31.32 -15.76
C PRO A 254 0.22 30.11 -16.62
N LYS A 255 1.38 29.53 -16.35
CA LYS A 255 1.78 28.23 -16.88
C LYS A 255 0.81 27.13 -16.41
N LEU A 256 0.33 26.30 -17.36
CA LEU A 256 -0.50 25.14 -17.11
C LEU A 256 0.30 23.83 -17.27
N ALA A 257 1.32 23.83 -18.13
CA ALA A 257 2.19 22.68 -18.36
C ALA A 257 2.85 22.22 -17.05
N GLY A 258 2.73 20.92 -16.73
CA GLY A 258 3.27 20.31 -15.52
C GLY A 258 2.35 20.41 -14.30
N LEU A 259 1.19 21.04 -14.39
CA LEU A 259 0.16 20.96 -13.36
C LEU A 259 -0.56 19.61 -13.45
N SER A 260 -0.93 19.05 -12.30
CA SER A 260 -1.68 17.80 -12.24
C SER A 260 -3.08 17.97 -12.85
N ARG A 261 -3.55 16.91 -13.54
CA ARG A 261 -4.88 16.90 -14.17
C ARG A 261 -5.99 17.25 -13.19
N TRP A 262 -6.00 16.64 -12.01
CA TRP A 262 -7.02 16.90 -10.99
C TRP A 262 -7.06 18.38 -10.57
N TYR A 263 -5.88 19.04 -10.52
CA TYR A 263 -5.80 20.44 -10.16
C TYR A 263 -6.41 21.32 -11.26
N ILE A 264 -6.05 21.06 -12.53
CA ILE A 264 -6.61 21.78 -13.68
C ILE A 264 -8.13 21.62 -13.74
N GLN A 265 -8.64 20.40 -13.65
CA GLN A 265 -10.08 20.12 -13.63
C GLN A 265 -10.79 20.85 -12.48
N ARG A 266 -10.21 20.82 -11.29
CA ARG A 266 -10.76 21.52 -10.13
C ARG A 266 -10.77 23.02 -10.33
N GLN A 267 -9.70 23.61 -10.88
CA GLN A 267 -9.65 25.05 -11.15
C GLN A 267 -10.67 25.46 -12.22
N LEU A 268 -10.77 24.72 -13.32
CA LEU A 268 -11.77 24.98 -14.36
C LEU A 268 -13.20 24.86 -13.82
N SER A 269 -13.48 23.86 -12.99
CA SER A 269 -14.78 23.73 -12.30
C SER A 269 -15.06 24.93 -11.37
N TYR A 270 -14.07 25.45 -10.67
CA TYR A 270 -14.22 26.63 -9.81
C TYR A 270 -14.54 27.89 -10.62
N PHE A 271 -13.89 28.08 -11.76
CA PHE A 271 -14.23 29.18 -12.69
C PHE A 271 -15.62 29.03 -13.29
N LYS A 272 -16.00 27.82 -13.75
CA LYS A 272 -17.35 27.54 -14.27
C LYS A 272 -18.45 27.81 -13.25
N LYS A 273 -18.22 27.39 -12.00
CA LYS A 273 -19.17 27.57 -10.89
C LYS A 273 -19.08 28.94 -10.25
N GLN A 274 -18.27 29.82 -10.79
CA GLN A 274 -18.03 31.16 -10.25
C GLN A 274 -17.55 31.19 -8.79
N VAL A 275 -16.88 30.11 -8.34
CA VAL A 275 -16.18 30.10 -7.06
C VAL A 275 -14.88 30.91 -7.14
N ARG A 276 -14.31 31.04 -8.37
CA ARG A 276 -13.21 31.94 -8.74
C ARG A 276 -13.66 32.88 -9.84
N GLY A 277 -13.02 34.07 -9.89
CA GLY A 277 -13.33 35.08 -10.91
C GLY A 277 -14.64 35.86 -10.68
N GLN A 278 -15.20 35.81 -9.45
CA GLN A 278 -16.36 36.64 -9.06
C GLN A 278 -15.98 38.03 -8.57
N ASN A 279 -14.75 38.21 -8.09
CA ASN A 279 -14.34 39.51 -7.57
C ASN A 279 -14.32 40.53 -8.73
N HIS A 280 -14.98 41.65 -8.52
CA HIS A 280 -15.06 42.72 -9.51
C HIS A 280 -13.68 43.31 -9.90
N ASP A 281 -12.73 43.23 -8.98
CA ASP A 281 -11.37 43.73 -9.21
C ASP A 281 -10.44 42.67 -9.84
N ASP A 282 -10.89 41.40 -9.99
CA ASP A 282 -10.15 40.29 -10.60
C ASP A 282 -10.49 40.17 -12.10
N LEU A 283 -10.02 41.12 -12.93
CA LEU A 283 -10.25 41.12 -14.38
C LEU A 283 -9.81 39.80 -15.03
N TYR A 284 -8.67 39.26 -14.66
CA TYR A 284 -8.14 38.02 -15.25
C TYR A 284 -8.92 36.78 -14.82
N GLY A 285 -9.38 36.74 -13.57
CA GLY A 285 -10.28 35.68 -13.10
C GLY A 285 -11.63 35.70 -13.80
N GLN A 286 -12.19 36.93 -14.09
CA GLN A 286 -13.42 37.08 -14.86
C GLN A 286 -13.25 36.59 -16.31
N GLN A 287 -12.13 36.95 -16.97
CA GLN A 287 -11.79 36.44 -18.29
C GLN A 287 -11.70 34.90 -18.28
N MET A 288 -11.01 34.33 -17.29
CA MET A 288 -10.89 32.89 -17.18
C MET A 288 -12.23 32.20 -16.89
N SER A 289 -13.14 32.82 -16.12
CA SER A 289 -14.50 32.34 -15.91
C SER A 289 -15.31 32.26 -17.19
N ALA A 290 -15.22 33.31 -18.03
CA ALA A 290 -15.87 33.35 -19.35
C ALA A 290 -15.32 32.25 -20.27
N MET A 291 -14.00 32.05 -20.31
CA MET A 291 -13.36 30.99 -21.10
C MET A 291 -13.72 29.59 -20.60
N ALA A 292 -13.74 29.35 -19.27
CA ALA A 292 -14.08 28.09 -18.69
C ALA A 292 -15.56 27.71 -18.96
N ALA A 293 -16.45 28.70 -19.07
CA ALA A 293 -17.85 28.46 -19.39
C ALA A 293 -18.10 27.93 -20.82
N LEU A 294 -17.15 28.16 -21.74
CA LEU A 294 -17.20 27.61 -23.09
C LEU A 294 -16.83 26.13 -23.20
N LEU A 295 -16.17 25.58 -22.18
CA LEU A 295 -15.82 24.17 -22.20
C LEU A 295 -17.05 23.28 -22.00
N PRO A 296 -17.19 22.17 -22.75
CA PRO A 296 -18.26 21.21 -22.50
C PRO A 296 -18.15 20.59 -21.10
N ASP A 297 -19.16 19.84 -20.71
CA ASP A 297 -19.24 19.26 -19.38
C ASP A 297 -18.03 18.38 -18.99
N ASP A 298 -17.84 18.20 -17.69
CA ASP A 298 -16.65 17.65 -16.97
C ASP A 298 -15.98 16.38 -17.53
N LYS A 299 -16.58 15.74 -18.54
CA LYS A 299 -16.03 14.52 -19.17
C LYS A 299 -15.04 14.79 -20.33
N ALA A 300 -14.96 16.03 -20.77
CA ALA A 300 -14.13 16.44 -21.91
C ALA A 300 -12.88 17.24 -21.50
N ILE A 301 -12.63 17.39 -20.20
CA ILE A 301 -11.49 18.13 -19.62
C ILE A 301 -10.47 17.16 -19.05
#